data_488d8a273287f5b8463995517402feb1
#
_entry.id   488d8a273287f5b8463995517402feb1
#
_cell.length_a   1.000
_cell.length_b   1.000
_cell.length_c   1.000
_cell.angle_alpha   90.00
_cell.angle_beta   90.00
_cell.angle_gamma   90.00
#
_symmetry.space_group_name_H-M   'P 1'
#
loop_
_entity.id
_entity.type
_entity.pdbx_description
1 polymer ?
#
loop_
_entity_poly.entity_id
_entity_poly.type
_entity_poly.pdbx_seq_one_letter_code
_entity_poly.pdbx_strand_id
1 'polypeptide(L)'
;MVFLFRENHLLYCNSGCVAGEKDYCMKTTVILIRHGETEWNVLHRFQGLSDIPLNDTGRQQAGFAKNGLQNITLDAIYTSPLQRAVETAEIIRGDRRIPVYPTDGLQEMGVGEWEGLLVSEIDEKYPGWYDVWRTAPTKVRLKGGEPFTETQKRAWKTFWEIVKKHEGKTVLIVSHMMCISSILLTIAGIPLDEIWQHPIGNGALNIVEVDGDCKAVITDWSRDDHIPEEFRLKQPFGRPK
;
A
#
# COMPACT_ATOMS: atom_id res chain seq x y z
N MET A 1 -21.73 -10.76 -5.69
CA MET A 1 -21.56 -11.35 -7.06
C MET A 1 -20.12 -11.87 -7.09
N VAL A 2 -19.97 -13.20 -6.98
CA VAL A 2 -18.64 -13.85 -6.86
C VAL A 2 -18.09 -14.01 -8.27
N PHE A 3 -17.03 -13.29 -8.62
CA PHE A 3 -16.28 -13.53 -9.86
C PHE A 3 -15.16 -14.52 -9.59
N LEU A 4 -15.30 -15.73 -10.11
CA LEU A 4 -14.27 -16.76 -10.20
C LEU A 4 -13.35 -16.40 -11.38
N PHE A 5 -12.15 -15.87 -11.09
CA PHE A 5 -11.09 -15.82 -12.09
C PHE A 5 -10.35 -17.17 -12.11
N ARG A 6 -10.63 -17.99 -13.16
CA ARG A 6 -9.79 -19.12 -13.56
C ARG A 6 -8.67 -18.59 -14.46
N GLU A 7 -7.45 -19.09 -14.16
CA GLU A 7 -6.21 -19.02 -14.94
C GLU A 7 -5.19 -17.98 -14.45
N ASN A 8 -4.45 -18.31 -13.42
CA ASN A 8 -3.08 -17.95 -13.03
C ASN A 8 -2.82 -17.95 -11.50
N HIS A 9 -3.79 -18.33 -10.66
CA HIS A 9 -3.63 -18.33 -9.20
C HIS A 9 -3.16 -19.64 -8.56
N LEU A 10 -2.92 -20.69 -9.36
CA LEU A 10 -2.64 -22.05 -8.84
C LEU A 10 -1.19 -22.31 -8.40
N LEU A 11 -0.29 -21.33 -8.44
CA LEU A 11 1.13 -21.56 -8.15
C LEU A 11 1.59 -21.19 -6.74
N TYR A 12 0.73 -20.60 -5.88
CA TYR A 12 1.18 -20.13 -4.55
C TYR A 12 0.48 -20.77 -3.34
N CYS A 13 -0.56 -21.55 -3.51
CA CYS A 13 -1.24 -22.23 -2.42
C CYS A 13 -1.16 -23.76 -2.58
N ASN A 14 -0.06 -24.35 -2.09
CA ASN A 14 0.05 -25.78 -1.81
C ASN A 14 -0.05 -25.99 -0.29
N SER A 15 -1.16 -25.58 0.33
CA SER A 15 -1.51 -26.03 1.66
C SER A 15 -2.15 -27.40 1.53
N GLY A 16 -1.44 -28.45 1.99
CA GLY A 16 -1.98 -29.80 2.11
C GLY A 16 -3.06 -29.88 3.20
N CYS A 17 -4.19 -29.25 2.99
CA CYS A 17 -5.37 -29.45 3.78
C CYS A 17 -6.07 -30.73 3.30
N VAL A 18 -5.98 -31.78 4.09
CA VAL A 18 -6.77 -33.00 3.92
C VAL A 18 -8.23 -32.64 4.22
N ALA A 19 -9.11 -32.82 3.24
CA ALA A 19 -10.54 -32.62 3.41
C ALA A 19 -11.08 -33.57 4.50
N GLY A 20 -11.46 -33.03 5.67
CA GLY A 20 -12.03 -33.85 6.73
C GLY A 20 -12.35 -33.21 8.07
N GLU A 21 -11.72 -32.10 8.42
CA GLU A 21 -12.02 -31.44 9.68
C GLU A 21 -12.34 -29.95 9.44
N LYS A 22 -13.57 -29.55 9.77
CA LYS A 22 -13.98 -28.15 9.89
C LYS A 22 -13.34 -27.55 11.15
N ASP A 23 -12.02 -27.61 11.27
CA ASP A 23 -11.30 -26.96 12.34
C ASP A 23 -10.87 -25.58 11.89
N TYR A 24 -11.40 -24.59 12.60
CA TYR A 24 -10.91 -23.22 12.78
C TYR A 24 -9.85 -22.80 11.75
N CYS A 25 -10.28 -22.44 10.57
CA CYS A 25 -9.41 -21.85 9.58
C CYS A 25 -8.88 -20.55 10.16
N MET A 26 -7.63 -20.57 10.65
CA MET A 26 -7.03 -19.42 11.32
C MET A 26 -6.90 -18.29 10.32
N LYS A 27 -7.64 -17.23 10.55
CA LYS A 27 -7.70 -16.05 9.70
C LYS A 27 -6.46 -15.20 9.91
N THR A 28 -5.75 -14.91 8.84
CA THR A 28 -4.64 -13.96 8.85
C THR A 28 -5.17 -12.56 8.56
N THR A 29 -4.86 -11.60 9.42
CA THR A 29 -5.22 -10.20 9.20
C THR A 29 -4.01 -9.40 8.76
N VAL A 30 -4.09 -8.76 7.60
CA VAL A 30 -3.05 -7.87 7.08
C VAL A 30 -3.57 -6.44 7.07
N ILE A 31 -2.95 -5.58 7.87
CA ILE A 31 -3.25 -4.15 7.91
C ILE A 31 -2.22 -3.44 7.03
N LEU A 32 -2.68 -2.76 5.98
CA LEU A 32 -1.81 -2.00 5.08
C LEU A 32 -2.01 -0.50 5.35
N ILE A 33 -0.92 0.21 5.60
CA ILE A 33 -0.94 1.65 5.88
C ILE A 33 -0.02 2.36 4.89
N ARG A 34 -0.55 3.40 4.23
CA ARG A 34 0.29 4.33 3.50
C ARG A 34 1.07 5.20 4.49
N HIS A 35 2.37 5.41 4.24
CA HIS A 35 3.21 6.30 5.05
C HIS A 35 2.55 7.65 5.31
N GLY A 36 2.93 8.32 6.40
CA GLY A 36 2.50 9.68 6.74
C GLY A 36 2.94 10.70 5.68
N GLU A 37 2.40 11.91 5.77
CA GLU A 37 2.66 13.00 4.83
C GLU A 37 4.15 13.38 4.80
N THR A 38 4.63 13.74 3.61
CA THR A 38 5.96 14.33 3.36
C THR A 38 5.79 15.71 2.75
N GLU A 39 6.84 16.52 2.76
CA GLU A 39 6.82 17.81 2.07
C GLU A 39 6.47 17.68 0.59
N TRP A 40 6.92 16.61 -0.07
CA TRP A 40 6.61 16.36 -1.48
C TRP A 40 5.16 15.96 -1.74
N ASN A 41 4.44 15.43 -0.72
CA ASN A 41 2.99 15.28 -0.83
C ASN A 41 2.28 16.63 -0.85
N VAL A 42 2.70 17.55 0.03
CA VAL A 42 2.15 18.92 0.11
C VAL A 42 2.41 19.69 -1.18
N LEU A 43 3.61 19.58 -1.71
CA LEU A 43 4.04 20.26 -2.94
C LEU A 43 3.54 19.57 -4.22
N HIS A 44 2.85 18.43 -4.12
CA HIS A 44 2.43 17.61 -5.26
C HIS A 44 3.59 17.21 -6.20
N ARG A 45 4.77 16.91 -5.63
CA ARG A 45 5.91 16.37 -6.34
C ARG A 45 5.86 14.84 -6.41
N PHE A 46 6.23 14.28 -7.54
CA PHE A 46 6.39 12.84 -7.69
C PHE A 46 7.57 12.34 -6.85
N GLN A 47 7.34 11.39 -5.96
CA GLN A 47 8.38 10.91 -5.05
C GLN A 47 9.13 9.68 -5.59
N GLY A 48 8.39 8.68 -6.06
CA GLY A 48 8.99 7.42 -6.48
C GLY A 48 9.88 6.82 -5.40
N LEU A 49 11.12 6.51 -5.76
CA LEU A 49 12.15 5.96 -4.89
C LEU A 49 12.97 7.02 -4.16
N SER A 50 12.77 8.31 -4.46
CA SER A 50 13.42 9.40 -3.71
C SER A 50 13.10 9.30 -2.23
N ASP A 51 14.14 9.38 -1.39
CA ASP A 51 14.04 9.07 0.03
C ASP A 51 13.75 10.33 0.88
N ILE A 52 12.51 10.83 0.75
CA ILE A 52 12.02 12.02 1.44
C ILE A 52 11.46 11.63 2.81
N PRO A 53 11.87 12.31 3.91
CA PRO A 53 11.37 12.03 5.26
C PRO A 53 9.92 12.48 5.45
N LEU A 54 9.30 12.05 6.56
CA LEU A 54 8.03 12.61 7.01
C LEU A 54 8.17 14.10 7.36
N ASN A 55 7.11 14.87 7.11
CA ASN A 55 6.95 16.19 7.73
C ASN A 55 6.24 16.05 9.10
N ASP A 56 6.00 17.17 9.80
CA ASP A 56 5.39 17.14 11.12
C ASP A 56 3.95 16.63 11.10
N THR A 57 3.17 16.95 10.06
CA THR A 57 1.84 16.39 9.82
C THR A 57 1.91 14.87 9.66
N GLY A 58 2.87 14.35 8.88
CA GLY A 58 3.03 12.92 8.67
C GLY A 58 3.37 12.16 9.96
N ARG A 59 4.18 12.75 10.84
CA ARG A 59 4.47 12.19 12.17
C ARG A 59 3.21 12.12 13.03
N GLN A 60 2.37 13.15 12.98
CA GLN A 60 1.09 13.17 13.70
C GLN A 60 0.12 12.13 13.12
N GLN A 61 0.01 12.00 11.79
CA GLN A 61 -0.79 10.96 11.14
C GLN A 61 -0.37 9.56 11.57
N ALA A 62 0.95 9.28 11.65
CA ALA A 62 1.47 8.03 12.18
C ALA A 62 1.11 7.82 13.66
N GLY A 63 1.10 8.89 14.46
CA GLY A 63 0.64 8.88 15.85
C GLY A 63 -0.85 8.55 15.97
N PHE A 64 -1.70 9.11 15.14
CA PHE A 64 -3.12 8.78 15.09
C PHE A 64 -3.35 7.32 14.66
N ALA A 65 -2.60 6.83 13.66
CA ALA A 65 -2.65 5.42 13.26
C ALA A 65 -2.22 4.49 14.42
N LYS A 66 -1.17 4.84 15.19
CA LYS A 66 -0.77 4.13 16.41
C LYS A 66 -1.94 4.02 17.39
N ASN A 67 -2.65 5.13 17.63
CA ASN A 67 -3.80 5.17 18.54
C ASN A 67 -4.98 4.35 17.98
N GLY A 68 -5.25 4.42 16.68
CA GLY A 68 -6.28 3.62 16.01
C GLY A 68 -6.01 2.10 16.10
N LEU A 69 -4.74 1.71 16.27
CA LEU A 69 -4.30 0.32 16.40
C LEU A 69 -3.98 -0.09 17.86
N GLN A 70 -4.30 0.72 18.87
CA GLN A 70 -3.91 0.46 20.26
C GLN A 70 -4.50 -0.84 20.83
N ASN A 71 -5.70 -1.22 20.42
CA ASN A 71 -6.42 -2.41 20.86
C ASN A 71 -6.17 -3.64 19.96
N ILE A 72 -5.31 -3.51 18.96
CA ILE A 72 -4.99 -4.60 18.04
C ILE A 72 -3.63 -5.18 18.42
N THR A 73 -3.57 -6.48 18.67
CA THR A 73 -2.32 -7.20 18.85
C THR A 73 -1.68 -7.39 17.49
N LEU A 74 -0.49 -6.81 17.30
CA LEU A 74 0.32 -7.00 16.10
C LEU A 74 1.43 -8.02 16.40
N ASP A 75 1.62 -8.98 15.50
CA ASP A 75 2.68 -10.01 15.62
C ASP A 75 3.98 -9.58 14.94
N ALA A 76 3.89 -8.80 13.86
CA ALA A 76 5.04 -8.28 13.13
C ALA A 76 4.67 -7.00 12.35
N ILE A 77 5.69 -6.20 12.03
CA ILE A 77 5.58 -5.04 11.14
C ILE A 77 6.55 -5.25 9.98
N TYR A 78 6.03 -5.15 8.76
CA TYR A 78 6.82 -5.06 7.53
C TYR A 78 6.74 -3.63 7.00
N THR A 79 7.83 -3.12 6.48
CA THR A 79 7.87 -1.74 5.95
C THR A 79 8.67 -1.66 4.67
N SER A 80 8.30 -0.74 3.77
CA SER A 80 9.23 -0.29 2.74
C SER A 80 10.52 0.21 3.41
N PRO A 81 11.70 0.04 2.80
CA PRO A 81 12.95 0.57 3.35
C PRO A 81 13.08 2.10 3.25
N LEU A 82 12.18 2.80 2.53
CA LEU A 82 12.21 4.25 2.40
C LEU A 82 11.88 4.93 3.74
N GLN A 83 12.65 5.98 4.11
CA GLN A 83 12.59 6.65 5.42
C GLN A 83 11.17 6.98 5.87
N ARG A 84 10.34 7.56 5.01
CA ARG A 84 8.94 7.91 5.32
C ARG A 84 8.10 6.72 5.78
N ALA A 85 8.35 5.54 5.22
CA ALA A 85 7.63 4.33 5.62
C ALA A 85 8.23 3.72 6.90
N VAL A 86 9.56 3.69 7.01
CA VAL A 86 10.26 3.22 8.21
C VAL A 86 9.88 4.06 9.42
N GLU A 87 9.94 5.40 9.30
CA GLU A 87 9.58 6.31 10.40
C GLU A 87 8.11 6.15 10.80
N THR A 88 7.19 6.00 9.83
CA THR A 88 5.78 5.69 10.10
C THR A 88 5.62 4.38 10.87
N ALA A 89 6.33 3.32 10.46
CA ALA A 89 6.29 2.01 11.10
C ALA A 89 6.80 2.07 12.53
N GLU A 90 7.91 2.79 12.78
CA GLU A 90 8.51 2.94 14.10
C GLU A 90 7.62 3.75 15.06
N ILE A 91 6.97 4.82 14.58
CA ILE A 91 6.00 5.58 15.38
C ILE A 91 4.82 4.67 15.77
N ILE A 92 4.28 3.89 14.82
CA ILE A 92 3.17 2.96 15.08
C ILE A 92 3.61 1.86 16.04
N ARG A 93 4.82 1.30 15.88
CA ARG A 93 5.36 0.31 16.79
C ARG A 93 5.38 0.84 18.23
N GLY A 94 5.89 2.05 18.43
CA GLY A 94 6.06 2.65 19.76
C GLY A 94 6.82 1.70 20.68
N ASP A 95 6.29 1.47 21.89
CA ASP A 95 6.93 0.62 22.91
C ASP A 95 6.63 -0.89 22.75
N ARG A 96 5.87 -1.28 21.71
CA ARG A 96 5.59 -2.69 21.45
C ARG A 96 6.87 -3.45 21.12
N ARG A 97 7.09 -4.57 21.77
CA ARG A 97 8.26 -5.45 21.52
C ARG A 97 7.99 -6.39 20.36
N ILE A 98 7.71 -5.82 19.18
CA ILE A 98 7.47 -6.57 17.95
C ILE A 98 8.55 -6.24 16.91
N PRO A 99 8.95 -7.20 16.07
CA PRO A 99 9.97 -6.99 15.05
C PRO A 99 9.46 -6.09 13.92
N VAL A 100 10.34 -5.27 13.37
CA VAL A 100 10.11 -4.46 12.16
C VAL A 100 11.05 -4.97 11.07
N TYR A 101 10.51 -5.30 9.90
CA TYR A 101 11.23 -5.89 8.77
C TYR A 101 11.18 -4.96 7.56
N PRO A 102 12.25 -4.18 7.27
CA PRO A 102 12.38 -3.50 5.98
C PRO A 102 12.40 -4.53 4.85
N THR A 103 11.60 -4.28 3.81
CA THR A 103 11.34 -5.25 2.74
C THR A 103 11.25 -4.54 1.39
N ASP A 104 12.17 -4.81 0.48
CA ASP A 104 12.29 -4.13 -0.81
C ASP A 104 11.04 -4.29 -1.69
N GLY A 105 10.37 -5.44 -1.62
CA GLY A 105 9.13 -5.67 -2.36
C GLY A 105 7.97 -4.74 -1.99
N LEU A 106 8.10 -3.96 -0.90
CA LEU A 106 7.13 -2.97 -0.43
C LEU A 106 7.49 -1.52 -0.80
N GLN A 107 8.55 -1.29 -1.58
CA GLN A 107 8.90 0.06 -2.06
C GLN A 107 7.80 0.66 -2.93
N GLU A 108 7.83 1.99 -3.06
CA GLU A 108 6.98 2.70 -4.02
C GLU A 108 7.37 2.35 -5.46
N MET A 109 6.48 2.61 -6.39
CA MET A 109 6.78 2.56 -7.81
C MET A 109 7.85 3.59 -8.14
N GLY A 110 8.97 3.15 -8.74
CA GLY A 110 9.97 4.06 -9.27
C GLY A 110 9.42 4.85 -10.45
N VAL A 111 9.43 6.18 -10.37
CA VAL A 111 8.92 7.06 -11.43
C VAL A 111 10.05 7.71 -12.22
N GLY A 112 11.29 7.28 -12.01
CA GLY A 112 12.45 7.63 -12.81
C GLY A 112 12.57 9.15 -13.05
N GLU A 113 12.60 9.56 -14.31
CA GLU A 113 12.77 10.96 -14.68
C GLU A 113 11.69 11.93 -14.21
N TRP A 114 10.58 11.43 -13.63
CA TRP A 114 9.57 12.27 -13.00
C TRP A 114 9.84 12.53 -11.52
N GLU A 115 10.81 11.86 -10.91
CA GLU A 115 11.11 12.08 -9.50
C GLU A 115 11.49 13.53 -9.22
N GLY A 116 10.85 14.13 -8.23
CA GLY A 116 11.02 15.54 -7.86
C GLY A 116 10.25 16.55 -8.73
N LEU A 117 9.67 16.14 -9.85
CA LEU A 117 8.91 17.05 -10.70
C LEU A 117 7.51 17.32 -10.15
N LEU A 118 7.02 18.53 -10.38
CA LEU A 118 5.62 18.92 -10.24
C LEU A 118 4.82 18.43 -11.46
N VAL A 119 3.50 18.32 -11.31
CA VAL A 119 2.60 18.01 -12.45
C VAL A 119 2.77 19.01 -13.59
N SER A 120 2.89 20.32 -13.28
CA SER A 120 3.11 21.36 -14.30
C SER A 120 4.43 21.19 -15.05
N GLU A 121 5.50 20.78 -14.34
CA GLU A 121 6.81 20.53 -14.96
C GLU A 121 6.78 19.28 -15.84
N ILE A 122 5.95 18.28 -15.48
CA ILE A 122 5.73 17.09 -16.30
C ILE A 122 4.94 17.45 -17.57
N ASP A 123 3.87 18.23 -17.45
CA ASP A 123 3.08 18.65 -18.62
C ASP A 123 3.91 19.47 -19.62
N GLU A 124 4.84 20.31 -19.12
CA GLU A 124 5.77 21.07 -19.95
C GLU A 124 6.80 20.20 -20.67
N LYS A 125 7.47 19.29 -19.92
CA LYS A 125 8.56 18.44 -20.43
C LYS A 125 8.06 17.25 -21.24
N TYR A 126 6.89 16.71 -20.90
CA TYR A 126 6.32 15.49 -21.45
C TYR A 126 4.84 15.69 -21.78
N PRO A 127 4.49 16.52 -22.79
CA PRO A 127 3.12 16.88 -23.09
C PRO A 127 2.20 15.67 -23.28
N GLY A 128 1.08 15.65 -22.55
CA GLY A 128 0.06 14.60 -22.59
C GLY A 128 0.38 13.33 -21.78
N TRP A 129 1.61 13.15 -21.27
CA TRP A 129 1.96 11.95 -20.51
C TRP A 129 1.29 11.91 -19.14
N TYR A 130 1.04 13.08 -18.52
CA TYR A 130 0.28 13.13 -17.27
C TYR A 130 -1.18 12.70 -17.46
N ASP A 131 -1.79 13.03 -18.60
CA ASP A 131 -3.16 12.55 -18.92
C ASP A 131 -3.17 11.03 -19.10
N VAL A 132 -2.15 10.44 -19.73
CA VAL A 132 -2.00 8.97 -19.79
C VAL A 132 -1.83 8.38 -18.39
N TRP A 133 -1.02 9.01 -17.52
CA TRP A 133 -0.88 8.59 -16.11
C TRP A 133 -2.22 8.60 -15.37
N ARG A 134 -3.08 9.57 -15.65
CA ARG A 134 -4.41 9.70 -15.01
C ARG A 134 -5.46 8.76 -15.55
N THR A 135 -5.30 8.25 -16.75
CA THR A 135 -6.34 7.44 -17.43
C THR A 135 -5.92 6.00 -17.68
N ALA A 136 -4.64 5.74 -17.85
CA ALA A 136 -4.08 4.44 -18.16
C ALA A 136 -2.64 4.30 -17.62
N PRO A 137 -2.42 4.37 -16.28
CA PRO A 137 -1.08 4.35 -15.69
C PRO A 137 -0.28 3.09 -16.06
N THR A 138 -0.93 1.98 -16.39
CA THR A 138 -0.24 0.77 -16.86
C THR A 138 0.45 0.95 -18.21
N LYS A 139 0.11 1.99 -18.99
CA LYS A 139 0.74 2.31 -20.29
C LYS A 139 1.95 3.23 -20.15
N VAL A 140 2.12 3.87 -19.00
CA VAL A 140 3.23 4.80 -18.79
C VAL A 140 4.55 4.04 -18.71
N ARG A 141 5.56 4.55 -19.43
CA ARG A 141 6.92 4.02 -19.42
C ARG A 141 7.89 5.19 -19.27
N LEU A 142 8.47 5.32 -18.10
CA LEU A 142 9.38 6.40 -17.74
C LEU A 142 10.82 5.90 -17.80
N LYS A 143 11.71 6.69 -18.31
CA LYS A 143 13.15 6.36 -18.32
C LYS A 143 13.65 6.26 -16.87
N GLY A 144 14.25 5.12 -16.53
CA GLY A 144 14.69 4.84 -15.17
C GLY A 144 13.57 4.54 -14.17
N GLY A 145 12.32 4.50 -14.63
CA GLY A 145 11.16 4.14 -13.81
C GLY A 145 10.78 2.67 -13.91
N GLU A 146 9.87 2.26 -13.04
CA GLU A 146 9.28 0.92 -12.99
C GLU A 146 7.89 0.91 -13.65
N PRO A 147 7.56 -0.04 -14.54
CA PRO A 147 6.20 -0.20 -15.01
C PRO A 147 5.25 -0.55 -13.84
N PHE A 148 4.04 0.02 -13.82
CA PHE A 148 3.09 -0.24 -12.73
C PHE A 148 2.75 -1.74 -12.57
N THR A 149 2.74 -2.49 -13.66
CA THR A 149 2.54 -3.94 -13.64
C THR A 149 3.69 -4.70 -12.94
N GLU A 150 4.92 -4.18 -12.95
CA GLU A 150 6.04 -4.79 -12.21
C GLU A 150 5.94 -4.45 -10.71
N THR A 151 5.55 -3.21 -10.37
CA THR A 151 5.19 -2.86 -8.99
C THR A 151 4.13 -3.82 -8.45
N GLN A 152 3.05 -4.08 -9.21
CA GLN A 152 2.02 -5.05 -8.84
C GLN A 152 2.61 -6.45 -8.59
N LYS A 153 3.42 -6.96 -9.50
CA LYS A 153 3.99 -8.32 -9.37
C LYS A 153 4.83 -8.49 -8.12
N ARG A 154 5.74 -7.52 -7.83
CA ARG A 154 6.60 -7.61 -6.64
C ARG A 154 5.80 -7.41 -5.36
N ALA A 155 4.87 -6.45 -5.33
CA ALA A 155 4.03 -6.18 -4.17
C ALA A 155 3.12 -7.38 -3.85
N TRP A 156 2.49 -7.98 -4.87
CA TRP A 156 1.66 -9.17 -4.76
C TRP A 156 2.43 -10.38 -4.25
N LYS A 157 3.61 -10.64 -4.81
CA LYS A 157 4.50 -11.70 -4.35
C LYS A 157 4.84 -11.51 -2.87
N THR A 158 5.29 -10.31 -2.49
CA THR A 158 5.68 -9.98 -1.11
C THR A 158 4.50 -10.08 -0.14
N PHE A 159 3.31 -9.64 -0.54
CA PHE A 159 2.10 -9.79 0.26
C PHE A 159 1.86 -11.26 0.63
N TRP A 160 1.90 -12.17 -0.35
CA TRP A 160 1.68 -13.60 -0.09
C TRP A 160 2.80 -14.27 0.68
N GLU A 161 4.05 -13.85 0.51
CA GLU A 161 5.16 -14.32 1.33
C GLU A 161 4.96 -13.96 2.80
N ILE A 162 4.47 -12.74 3.08
CA ILE A 162 4.16 -12.28 4.43
C ILE A 162 2.96 -13.05 5.01
N VAL A 163 1.87 -13.18 4.26
CA VAL A 163 0.69 -13.94 4.68
C VAL A 163 1.07 -15.37 5.06
N LYS A 164 1.78 -16.08 4.18
CA LYS A 164 2.21 -17.46 4.42
C LYS A 164 3.11 -17.61 5.65
N LYS A 165 3.95 -16.62 5.93
CA LYS A 165 4.84 -16.65 7.10
C LYS A 165 4.10 -16.40 8.42
N HIS A 166 2.92 -15.78 8.36
CA HIS A 166 2.15 -15.32 9.51
C HIS A 166 0.71 -15.83 9.50
N GLU A 167 0.51 -17.08 9.09
CA GLU A 167 -0.82 -17.71 9.10
C GLU A 167 -1.47 -17.62 10.49
N GLY A 168 -2.74 -17.18 10.54
CA GLY A 168 -3.51 -17.01 11.77
C GLY A 168 -3.09 -15.82 12.65
N LYS A 169 -2.24 -14.93 12.15
CA LYS A 169 -1.70 -13.77 12.89
C LYS A 169 -2.17 -12.45 12.30
N THR A 170 -1.88 -11.37 13.03
CA THR A 170 -2.12 -10.00 12.57
C THR A 170 -0.79 -9.32 12.27
N VAL A 171 -0.59 -8.89 11.03
CA VAL A 171 0.61 -8.18 10.60
C VAL A 171 0.27 -6.80 10.07
N LEU A 172 1.17 -5.85 10.33
CA LEU A 172 1.12 -4.52 9.77
C LEU A 172 2.11 -4.42 8.59
N ILE A 173 1.68 -3.85 7.47
CA ILE A 173 2.51 -3.48 6.34
C ILE A 173 2.44 -1.96 6.16
N VAL A 174 3.58 -1.28 6.26
CA VAL A 174 3.69 0.16 5.98
C VAL A 174 4.37 0.34 4.63
N SER A 175 3.67 0.97 3.70
CA SER A 175 4.14 1.11 2.33
C SER A 175 3.61 2.41 1.69
N HIS A 176 3.38 2.41 0.40
CA HIS A 176 3.11 3.56 -0.43
C HIS A 176 1.85 3.37 -1.26
N MET A 177 1.41 4.46 -1.91
CA MET A 177 0.15 4.49 -2.61
C MET A 177 0.09 3.45 -3.75
N MET A 178 1.05 3.46 -4.70
CA MET A 178 0.99 2.56 -5.86
C MET A 178 1.15 1.10 -5.45
N CYS A 179 2.05 0.83 -4.48
CA CYS A 179 2.30 -0.51 -3.96
C CYS A 179 1.03 -1.07 -3.27
N ILE A 180 0.43 -0.36 -2.30
CA ILE A 180 -0.76 -0.81 -1.58
C ILE A 180 -1.96 -0.93 -2.53
N SER A 181 -2.20 0.10 -3.37
CA SER A 181 -3.30 0.07 -4.32
C SER A 181 -3.21 -1.13 -5.27
N SER A 182 -1.99 -1.49 -5.73
CA SER A 182 -1.82 -2.64 -6.61
C SER A 182 -2.26 -3.96 -5.96
N ILE A 183 -2.02 -4.12 -4.64
CA ILE A 183 -2.46 -5.29 -3.87
C ILE A 183 -4.00 -5.27 -3.75
N LEU A 184 -4.57 -4.15 -3.31
CA LEU A 184 -6.02 -4.04 -3.07
C LEU A 184 -6.83 -4.19 -4.36
N LEU A 185 -6.42 -3.54 -5.44
CA LEU A 185 -7.08 -3.67 -6.75
C LEU A 185 -7.03 -5.12 -7.26
N THR A 186 -5.89 -5.81 -7.05
CA THR A 186 -5.77 -7.22 -7.42
C THR A 186 -6.74 -8.11 -6.62
N ILE A 187 -6.86 -7.90 -5.30
CA ILE A 187 -7.81 -8.64 -4.45
C ILE A 187 -9.27 -8.35 -4.89
N ALA A 188 -9.57 -7.08 -5.18
CA ALA A 188 -10.91 -6.67 -5.60
C ALA A 188 -11.27 -7.07 -7.03
N GLY A 189 -10.31 -7.55 -7.85
CA GLY A 189 -10.53 -7.82 -9.28
C GLY A 189 -10.76 -6.57 -10.11
N ILE A 190 -10.25 -5.41 -9.65
CA ILE A 190 -10.38 -4.12 -10.33
C ILE A 190 -9.13 -3.89 -11.19
N PRO A 191 -9.30 -3.40 -12.45
CA PRO A 191 -8.16 -3.06 -13.29
C PRO A 191 -7.23 -2.02 -12.67
N LEU A 192 -5.91 -2.17 -12.81
CA LEU A 192 -4.93 -1.22 -12.28
C LEU A 192 -5.12 0.21 -12.80
N ASP A 193 -5.65 0.37 -14.00
CA ASP A 193 -5.90 1.67 -14.63
C ASP A 193 -7.01 2.47 -13.91
N GLU A 194 -7.78 1.82 -13.03
CA GLU A 194 -8.83 2.47 -12.23
C GLU A 194 -8.32 2.96 -10.86
N ILE A 195 -7.02 2.90 -10.59
CA ILE A 195 -6.41 3.28 -9.30
C ILE A 195 -6.87 4.65 -8.79
N TRP A 196 -7.09 5.61 -9.69
CA TRP A 196 -7.46 6.97 -9.31
C TRP A 196 -8.91 7.11 -8.84
N GLN A 197 -9.72 6.09 -9.04
CA GLN A 197 -11.08 5.99 -8.49
C GLN A 197 -11.08 5.46 -7.06
N HIS A 198 -9.94 4.91 -6.60
CA HIS A 198 -9.75 4.27 -5.31
C HIS A 198 -8.56 4.87 -4.53
N PRO A 199 -8.58 6.17 -4.20
CA PRO A 199 -7.46 6.83 -3.56
C PRO A 199 -7.22 6.31 -2.16
N ILE A 200 -5.93 6.30 -1.74
CA ILE A 200 -5.50 5.95 -0.38
C ILE A 200 -4.82 7.17 0.23
N GLY A 201 -5.38 7.69 1.33
CA GLY A 201 -4.82 8.80 2.09
C GLY A 201 -3.55 8.44 2.87
N ASN A 202 -2.74 9.44 3.23
CA ASN A 202 -1.60 9.23 4.12
C ASN A 202 -2.08 8.80 5.51
N GLY A 203 -1.49 7.77 6.08
CA GLY A 203 -1.90 7.19 7.37
C GLY A 203 -3.20 6.40 7.34
N ALA A 204 -3.89 6.29 6.19
CA ALA A 204 -5.13 5.54 6.09
C ALA A 204 -4.90 4.02 6.21
N LEU A 205 -5.84 3.37 6.90
CA LEU A 205 -5.85 1.93 7.15
C LEU A 205 -6.60 1.20 6.04
N ASN A 206 -6.00 0.12 5.56
CA ASN A 206 -6.67 -0.84 4.69
C ASN A 206 -6.51 -2.22 5.34
N ILE A 207 -7.58 -2.97 5.49
CA ILE A 207 -7.57 -4.26 6.17
C ILE A 207 -7.96 -5.36 5.20
N VAL A 208 -7.12 -6.36 5.12
CA VAL A 208 -7.33 -7.58 4.34
C VAL A 208 -7.35 -8.77 5.29
N GLU A 209 -8.36 -9.59 5.18
CA GLU A 209 -8.45 -10.85 5.88
C GLU A 209 -8.24 -12.00 4.88
N VAL A 210 -7.36 -12.92 5.24
CA VAL A 210 -7.04 -14.10 4.42
C VAL A 210 -7.40 -15.34 5.20
N ASP A 211 -8.25 -16.18 4.63
CA ASP A 211 -8.64 -17.47 5.22
C ASP A 211 -7.65 -18.59 4.84
N GLY A 212 -7.84 -19.78 5.41
CA GLY A 212 -6.97 -20.93 5.15
C GLY A 212 -7.05 -21.49 3.73
N ASP A 213 -8.08 -21.11 2.97
CA ASP A 213 -8.19 -21.45 1.54
C ASP A 213 -7.49 -20.42 0.65
N CYS A 214 -6.67 -19.53 1.26
CA CYS A 214 -5.97 -18.43 0.59
C CYS A 214 -6.92 -17.44 -0.11
N LYS A 215 -8.14 -17.30 0.37
CA LYS A 215 -9.08 -16.29 -0.11
C LYS A 215 -8.87 -15.00 0.67
N ALA A 216 -8.45 -13.96 -0.03
CA ALA A 216 -8.29 -12.63 0.52
C ALA A 216 -9.58 -11.80 0.35
N VAL A 217 -10.00 -11.10 1.40
CA VAL A 217 -11.16 -10.20 1.40
C VAL A 217 -10.76 -8.87 2.03
N ILE A 218 -11.07 -7.76 1.36
CA ILE A 218 -10.86 -6.42 1.89
C ILE A 218 -12.04 -6.09 2.80
N THR A 219 -11.77 -5.83 4.08
CA THR A 219 -12.78 -5.44 5.06
C THR A 219 -12.83 -3.92 5.28
N ASP A 220 -11.70 -3.25 5.11
CA ASP A 220 -11.60 -1.79 5.17
C ASP A 220 -10.73 -1.29 4.00
N TRP A 221 -11.17 -0.21 3.35
CA TRP A 221 -10.43 0.44 2.29
C TRP A 221 -10.30 1.94 2.56
N SER A 222 -9.07 2.42 2.69
CA SER A 222 -8.74 3.83 2.96
C SER A 222 -9.49 4.44 4.16
N ARG A 223 -9.67 3.63 5.24
CA ARG A 223 -10.30 4.13 6.47
C ARG A 223 -9.36 5.12 7.16
N ASP A 224 -9.84 6.31 7.43
CA ASP A 224 -9.07 7.42 8.01
C ASP A 224 -9.80 8.14 9.17
N ASP A 225 -10.86 7.53 9.73
CA ASP A 225 -11.66 8.04 10.84
C ASP A 225 -10.86 8.29 12.13
N HIS A 226 -9.72 7.61 12.28
CA HIS A 226 -8.77 7.82 13.37
C HIS A 226 -7.91 9.09 13.21
N ILE A 227 -7.91 9.72 12.02
CA ILE A 227 -7.16 10.94 11.71
C ILE A 227 -8.11 12.13 11.77
N PRO A 228 -7.87 13.16 12.62
CA PRO A 228 -8.66 14.38 12.61
C PRO A 228 -8.68 15.03 11.22
N GLU A 229 -9.81 15.68 10.87
CA GLU A 229 -10.04 16.19 9.52
C GLU A 229 -8.97 17.18 9.05
N GLU A 230 -8.47 18.01 9.94
CA GLU A 230 -7.41 18.99 9.67
C GLU A 230 -6.07 18.36 9.27
N PHE A 231 -5.84 17.07 9.61
CA PHE A 231 -4.64 16.30 9.26
C PHE A 231 -4.85 15.36 8.07
N ARG A 232 -6.06 15.32 7.50
CA ARG A 232 -6.30 14.52 6.28
C ARG A 232 -5.83 15.27 5.06
N LEU A 233 -5.21 14.56 4.12
CA LEU A 233 -4.78 15.16 2.86
C LEU A 233 -6.01 15.65 2.09
N LYS A 234 -6.15 16.98 1.90
CA LYS A 234 -7.35 17.61 1.34
C LYS A 234 -7.59 17.32 -0.14
N GLN A 235 -6.57 16.85 -0.89
CA GLN A 235 -6.74 16.42 -2.29
C GLN A 235 -5.76 15.29 -2.63
N PRO A 236 -6.22 14.06 -2.92
CA PRO A 236 -5.39 13.08 -3.58
C PRO A 236 -5.13 13.54 -5.02
N PHE A 237 -3.86 13.56 -5.44
CA PHE A 237 -3.34 13.85 -6.78
C PHE A 237 -4.39 14.25 -7.83
N GLY A 238 -4.77 15.51 -7.89
CA GLY A 238 -5.61 16.12 -8.92
C GLY A 238 -4.92 17.37 -9.47
N ARG A 239 -5.21 17.76 -10.73
CA ARG A 239 -4.79 19.10 -11.18
C ARG A 239 -5.33 20.12 -10.18
N PRO A 240 -4.51 21.09 -9.68
CA PRO A 240 -5.06 22.23 -8.96
C PRO A 240 -6.12 22.84 -9.87
N LYS A 241 -7.30 23.18 -9.26
CA LYS A 241 -8.35 23.92 -9.97
C LYS A 241 -7.86 25.30 -10.32
#